data_f4b0dbf42c71cb2edf2b09963b637b7f
#
_entry.id   f4b0dbf42c71cb2edf2b09963b637b7f
#
_cell.length_a   1.000
_cell.length_b   1.000
_cell.length_c   1.000
_cell.angle_alpha   90.00
_cell.angle_beta   90.00
_cell.angle_gamma   90.00
#
_symmetry.space_group_name_H-M   'P 1'
#
loop_
_entity.id
_entity.type
_entity.pdbx_description
1 polymer ?
#
loop_
_entity_poly.entity_id
_entity_poly.type
_entity_poly.pdbx_seq_one_letter_code
_entity_poly.pdbx_strand_id
1 'polypeptide(L)'
;MFSIPGSSDRLERSRLPALSILLVLGTLFLNPLPLPAIDWSTLFTAQDVRDHLSTDQGRADALEFCRKLGITKVYIEAFRGGYEPDAETLKTARGFFRQAGLRVSGCVTTTGIGKPSNGWDVAVCYTNRKNQEKLASVFRFAAGIFDEIIIDDFFFTDCQCSECAAAKGSLSWPQYREKLMLEMARDRVLGPARQVNPKVKVILKYPQWYDNFQDRGYIVDKETELFDRIWVGTELRDPSSDEWGHKQQYTGYFIYRWFRDIGGEKTGGGWFDPFGTNAVTYLDQALITVLAGAKEAFLFHYGSLASSQYNQQVEALGAHRTEYEALSKLVAGWTGIPAYKPASSEPGDEPYLFDQIGMLAIPLAPTLHFPEKARAALFTVHSLKDVDFVPRLTSFLESGATALVSEGLAHALNGDPRLPSDAPTNLPKNKYLLKVQEGNGSLVIFSDSLPRLAYVDSNNRVAQMSEAQREALGELRKIVEEFTMTSPDAPPRVAVFPLGARAAVANFTELPVACRIVGLGGMVSRLRKVYAIGGASLASDANTLRLPPHAVIVVEQ
;
A
#
# COMPACT_ATOMS: atom_id res chain seq x y z
N MET A 1 3.40 -59.11 61.55
CA MET A 1 2.45 -60.03 62.20
C MET A 1 1.20 -60.13 61.38
N PHE A 2 0.85 -61.41 61.02
CA PHE A 2 -0.37 -61.89 60.39
C PHE A 2 -0.65 -61.41 58.95
N SER A 3 -0.40 -62.16 57.94
CA SER A 3 -0.84 -63.51 57.50
C SER A 3 -2.02 -63.41 56.53
N ILE A 4 -1.75 -63.95 55.35
CA ILE A 4 -2.54 -64.24 54.14
C ILE A 4 -3.67 -65.27 54.49
N PRO A 5 -4.77 -65.35 53.71
CA PRO A 5 -4.72 -66.27 52.58
C PRO A 5 -5.49 -65.83 51.34
N GLY A 6 -5.04 -66.42 50.26
CA GLY A 6 -5.48 -66.37 48.92
C GLY A 6 -6.74 -67.17 48.58
N SER A 7 -7.30 -66.95 47.47
CA SER A 7 -8.04 -67.89 46.62
C SER A 7 -7.90 -67.56 45.17
N SER A 8 -7.55 -68.57 44.45
CA SER A 8 -7.53 -68.64 42.96
C SER A 8 -8.94 -68.75 42.43
N ASP A 9 -9.28 -67.98 41.42
CA ASP A 9 -10.33 -68.42 40.51
C ASP A 9 -9.98 -67.97 39.06
N ARG A 10 -10.03 -69.00 38.23
CA ARG A 10 -9.87 -68.89 36.76
C ARG A 10 -11.12 -68.24 36.16
N LEU A 11 -10.95 -67.23 35.31
CA LEU A 11 -12.02 -66.83 34.46
C LEU A 11 -11.55 -66.82 33.00
N GLU A 12 -12.40 -67.43 32.24
CA GLU A 12 -12.33 -67.75 30.80
C GLU A 12 -12.04 -66.54 29.90
N ARG A 13 -11.24 -66.78 28.87
CA ARG A 13 -11.03 -65.90 27.76
C ARG A 13 -12.26 -65.92 26.85
N SER A 14 -13.12 -64.92 26.91
CA SER A 14 -14.08 -64.61 25.85
C SER A 14 -13.41 -63.75 24.78
N ARG A 15 -13.33 -64.30 23.57
CA ARG A 15 -12.88 -63.61 22.37
C ARG A 15 -14.00 -62.62 21.94
N LEU A 16 -13.75 -61.32 21.96
CA LEU A 16 -14.54 -60.31 21.26
C LEU A 16 -13.97 -60.07 19.87
N PRO A 17 -14.80 -59.90 18.80
CA PRO A 17 -14.33 -59.69 17.45
C PRO A 17 -13.78 -58.26 17.29
N ALA A 18 -12.66 -58.18 16.58
CA ALA A 18 -12.05 -56.89 16.21
C ALA A 18 -12.98 -56.14 15.25
N LEU A 19 -13.59 -55.08 15.73
CA LEU A 19 -14.33 -54.11 14.90
C LEU A 19 -13.32 -53.16 14.25
N SER A 20 -13.02 -53.40 12.98
CA SER A 20 -12.21 -52.49 12.17
C SER A 20 -12.99 -51.21 11.91
N ILE A 21 -12.73 -50.18 12.71
CA ILE A 21 -13.22 -48.83 12.42
C ILE A 21 -12.38 -48.26 11.26
N LEU A 22 -12.95 -48.30 10.07
CA LEU A 22 -12.43 -47.56 8.90
C LEU A 22 -12.65 -46.07 9.18
N LEU A 23 -11.58 -45.35 9.57
CA LEU A 23 -11.58 -43.89 9.66
C LEU A 23 -11.54 -43.37 8.24
N VAL A 24 -12.68 -43.03 7.65
CA VAL A 24 -12.79 -42.26 6.44
C VAL A 24 -12.45 -40.82 6.82
N LEU A 25 -11.19 -40.42 6.63
CA LEU A 25 -10.76 -39.03 6.64
C LEU A 25 -11.37 -38.36 5.39
N GLY A 26 -12.60 -37.91 5.51
CA GLY A 26 -13.18 -36.97 4.58
C GLY A 26 -12.42 -35.66 4.69
N THR A 27 -11.53 -35.38 3.74
CA THR A 27 -11.00 -34.03 3.51
C THR A 27 -12.18 -33.16 3.13
N LEU A 28 -12.76 -32.50 4.14
CA LEU A 28 -13.63 -31.37 3.93
C LEU A 28 -12.78 -30.30 3.20
N PHE A 29 -12.91 -30.21 1.90
CA PHE A 29 -12.54 -29.01 1.16
C PHE A 29 -13.43 -27.89 1.72
N LEU A 30 -12.95 -27.21 2.75
CA LEU A 30 -13.49 -25.91 3.16
C LEU A 30 -13.29 -25.00 1.96
N ASN A 31 -14.32 -24.84 1.15
CA ASN A 31 -14.35 -23.73 0.19
C ASN A 31 -14.08 -22.48 1.00
N PRO A 32 -13.00 -21.71 0.71
CA PRO A 32 -12.74 -20.49 1.43
C PRO A 32 -13.98 -19.60 1.30
N LEU A 33 -14.45 -19.08 2.43
CA LEU A 33 -15.56 -18.12 2.43
C LEU A 33 -15.20 -16.99 1.47
N PRO A 34 -16.14 -16.55 0.62
CA PRO A 34 -15.87 -15.45 -0.29
C PRO A 34 -15.42 -14.23 0.50
N LEU A 35 -14.37 -13.58 0.05
CA LEU A 35 -13.89 -12.33 0.65
C LEU A 35 -15.05 -11.31 0.61
N PRO A 36 -15.22 -10.51 1.67
CA PRO A 36 -16.16 -9.40 1.62
C PRO A 36 -15.77 -8.44 0.49
N ALA A 37 -16.77 -7.85 -0.15
CA ALA A 37 -16.50 -6.78 -1.11
C ALA A 37 -15.85 -5.59 -0.41
N ILE A 38 -15.08 -4.81 -1.16
CA ILE A 38 -14.52 -3.56 -0.66
C ILE A 38 -15.64 -2.61 -0.22
N ASP A 39 -15.46 -1.95 0.92
CA ASP A 39 -16.33 -0.86 1.37
C ASP A 39 -15.99 0.44 0.65
N TRP A 40 -17.00 1.29 0.40
CA TRP A 40 -16.81 2.63 -0.12
C TRP A 40 -17.11 3.66 0.96
N SER A 41 -16.26 4.65 1.11
CA SER A 41 -16.44 5.73 2.07
C SER A 41 -16.10 7.09 1.47
N THR A 42 -16.59 8.15 2.11
CA THR A 42 -16.26 9.54 1.75
C THR A 42 -16.11 10.41 2.99
N LEU A 43 -15.46 11.55 2.83
CA LEU A 43 -15.26 12.57 3.85
C LEU A 43 -16.19 13.77 3.60
N PHE A 44 -16.81 14.25 4.67
CA PHE A 44 -17.30 15.62 4.77
C PHE A 44 -16.28 16.42 5.53
N THR A 45 -15.52 17.29 4.86
CA THR A 45 -14.55 18.18 5.51
C THR A 45 -15.24 19.08 6.53
N ALA A 46 -14.47 19.71 7.42
CA ALA A 46 -15.06 20.65 8.37
C ALA A 46 -15.83 21.78 7.67
N GLN A 47 -15.37 22.19 6.49
CA GLN A 47 -16.08 23.16 5.63
C GLN A 47 -17.32 22.53 5.01
N ASP A 48 -17.28 21.28 4.54
CA ASP A 48 -18.48 20.57 4.04
C ASP A 48 -19.53 20.40 5.13
N VAL A 49 -19.13 20.20 6.40
CA VAL A 49 -20.07 20.16 7.53
C VAL A 49 -20.81 21.48 7.67
N ARG A 50 -20.11 22.63 7.58
CA ARG A 50 -20.71 23.96 7.61
C ARG A 50 -21.65 24.18 6.42
N ASP A 51 -21.16 23.87 5.22
CA ASP A 51 -21.81 24.32 3.98
C ASP A 51 -22.92 23.37 3.52
N HIS A 52 -22.83 22.07 3.87
CA HIS A 52 -23.74 21.03 3.40
C HIS A 52 -24.49 20.29 4.52
N LEU A 53 -23.88 20.06 5.71
CA LEU A 53 -24.52 19.23 6.73
C LEU A 53 -25.26 20.03 7.81
N SER A 54 -25.22 21.35 7.79
CA SER A 54 -25.89 22.22 8.75
C SER A 54 -27.41 22.27 8.57
N THR A 55 -27.93 21.92 7.38
CA THR A 55 -29.35 21.94 7.06
C THR A 55 -29.91 20.53 6.79
N ASP A 56 -31.23 20.35 6.96
CA ASP A 56 -31.89 19.07 6.65
C ASP A 56 -31.80 18.72 5.16
N GLN A 57 -32.00 19.72 4.28
CA GLN A 57 -31.88 19.51 2.84
C GLN A 57 -30.47 19.10 2.45
N GLY A 58 -29.44 19.79 2.92
CA GLY A 58 -28.05 19.46 2.60
C GLY A 58 -27.66 18.05 3.08
N ARG A 59 -28.16 17.61 4.24
CA ARG A 59 -27.96 16.23 4.70
C ARG A 59 -28.68 15.21 3.81
N ALA A 60 -29.89 15.55 3.32
CA ALA A 60 -30.63 14.68 2.39
C ALA A 60 -29.91 14.55 1.04
N ASP A 61 -29.42 15.65 0.47
CA ASP A 61 -28.66 15.68 -0.78
C ASP A 61 -27.34 14.86 -0.64
N ALA A 62 -26.65 15.03 0.47
CA ALA A 62 -25.46 14.27 0.79
C ALA A 62 -25.73 12.76 0.91
N LEU A 63 -26.85 12.37 1.49
CA LEU A 63 -27.26 10.97 1.58
C LEU A 63 -27.60 10.39 0.20
N GLU A 64 -28.27 11.16 -0.66
CA GLU A 64 -28.56 10.75 -2.03
C GLU A 64 -27.27 10.50 -2.83
N PHE A 65 -26.30 11.41 -2.72
CA PHE A 65 -24.95 11.22 -3.28
C PHE A 65 -24.31 9.93 -2.78
N CYS A 66 -24.33 9.69 -1.47
CA CYS A 66 -23.78 8.46 -0.88
C CYS A 66 -24.44 7.20 -1.46
N ARG A 67 -25.76 7.22 -1.64
CA ARG A 67 -26.52 6.09 -2.22
C ARG A 67 -26.16 5.86 -3.68
N LYS A 68 -26.04 6.93 -4.47
CA LYS A 68 -25.64 6.87 -5.89
C LYS A 68 -24.29 6.16 -6.08
N LEU A 69 -23.32 6.44 -5.20
CA LEU A 69 -21.98 5.84 -5.25
C LEU A 69 -21.83 4.58 -4.40
N GLY A 70 -22.91 4.08 -3.76
CA GLY A 70 -22.85 2.90 -2.90
C GLY A 70 -21.97 3.07 -1.66
N ILE A 71 -21.83 4.30 -1.17
CA ILE A 71 -21.06 4.61 0.03
C ILE A 71 -21.76 4.00 1.24
N THR A 72 -21.02 3.22 2.01
CA THR A 72 -21.49 2.51 3.21
C THR A 72 -20.97 3.12 4.51
N LYS A 73 -19.99 4.04 4.41
CA LYS A 73 -19.39 4.72 5.54
C LYS A 73 -19.09 6.17 5.21
N VAL A 74 -19.32 7.05 6.16
CA VAL A 74 -18.95 8.46 6.05
C VAL A 74 -18.04 8.88 7.20
N TYR A 75 -17.11 9.76 6.88
CA TYR A 75 -16.28 10.45 7.85
C TYR A 75 -16.76 11.90 7.93
N ILE A 76 -16.95 12.40 9.15
CA ILE A 76 -17.41 13.78 9.42
C ILE A 76 -16.31 14.50 10.16
N GLU A 77 -15.79 15.57 9.58
CA GLU A 77 -14.60 16.19 10.10
C GLU A 77 -14.90 17.20 11.20
N ALA A 78 -14.19 17.05 12.31
CA ALA A 78 -14.32 17.88 13.50
C ALA A 78 -13.36 19.09 13.52
N PHE A 79 -12.34 19.09 12.64
CA PHE A 79 -11.37 20.20 12.57
C PHE A 79 -10.57 20.15 11.27
N ARG A 80 -10.46 21.29 10.56
CA ARG A 80 -9.59 21.51 9.40
C ARG A 80 -9.32 22.99 9.18
N GLY A 81 -8.05 23.37 8.92
CA GLY A 81 -7.69 24.73 8.53
C GLY A 81 -8.04 25.81 9.56
N GLY A 82 -7.96 25.45 10.85
CA GLY A 82 -8.33 26.36 11.95
C GLY A 82 -9.83 26.44 12.25
N TYR A 83 -10.68 25.79 11.45
CA TYR A 83 -12.13 25.77 11.65
C TYR A 83 -12.58 24.49 12.38
N GLU A 84 -13.45 24.66 13.37
CA GLU A 84 -14.06 23.62 14.19
C GLU A 84 -15.59 23.78 14.13
N PRO A 85 -16.33 22.87 13.46
CA PRO A 85 -17.79 22.90 13.47
C PRO A 85 -18.35 22.73 14.88
N ASP A 86 -19.50 23.29 15.16
CA ASP A 86 -20.14 23.15 16.46
C ASP A 86 -20.58 21.70 16.74
N ALA A 87 -20.57 21.34 18.03
CA ALA A 87 -20.85 19.97 18.47
C ALA A 87 -22.27 19.49 18.12
N GLU A 88 -23.27 20.37 18.09
CA GLU A 88 -24.64 19.98 17.80
C GLU A 88 -24.81 19.66 16.31
N THR A 89 -24.21 20.43 15.40
CA THR A 89 -24.17 20.12 13.97
C THR A 89 -23.51 18.77 13.72
N LEU A 90 -22.35 18.52 14.35
CA LEU A 90 -21.65 17.24 14.21
C LEU A 90 -22.47 16.04 14.72
N LYS A 91 -23.11 16.18 15.90
CA LYS A 91 -23.95 15.13 16.49
C LYS A 91 -25.20 14.88 15.63
N THR A 92 -25.84 15.93 15.13
CA THR A 92 -27.01 15.87 14.27
C THR A 92 -26.66 15.14 12.97
N ALA A 93 -25.59 15.52 12.29
CA ALA A 93 -25.13 14.87 11.07
C ALA A 93 -24.75 13.39 11.32
N ARG A 94 -24.03 13.10 12.42
CA ARG A 94 -23.72 11.72 12.83
C ARG A 94 -24.99 10.89 13.03
N GLY A 95 -25.98 11.46 13.75
CA GLY A 95 -27.26 10.80 14.02
C GLY A 95 -28.02 10.50 12.74
N PHE A 96 -28.11 11.47 11.84
CA PHE A 96 -28.80 11.37 10.56
C PHE A 96 -28.23 10.23 9.69
N PHE A 97 -26.91 10.19 9.46
CA PHE A 97 -26.30 9.13 8.65
C PHE A 97 -26.40 7.75 9.30
N ARG A 98 -26.27 7.65 10.64
CA ARG A 98 -26.48 6.39 11.36
C ARG A 98 -27.91 5.88 11.22
N GLN A 99 -28.92 6.73 11.32
CA GLN A 99 -30.32 6.38 11.11
C GLN A 99 -30.59 5.94 9.67
N ALA A 100 -29.86 6.51 8.69
CA ALA A 100 -29.90 6.08 7.30
C ALA A 100 -29.14 4.76 7.02
N GLY A 101 -28.54 4.12 8.03
CA GLY A 101 -27.85 2.84 7.94
C GLY A 101 -26.36 2.92 7.56
N LEU A 102 -25.78 4.12 7.49
CA LEU A 102 -24.35 4.26 7.20
C LEU A 102 -23.50 4.16 8.50
N ARG A 103 -22.31 3.61 8.38
CA ARG A 103 -21.29 3.72 9.43
C ARG A 103 -20.76 5.15 9.46
N VAL A 104 -20.50 5.68 10.63
CA VAL A 104 -20.02 7.06 10.80
C VAL A 104 -18.82 7.11 11.71
N SER A 105 -17.73 7.73 11.22
CA SER A 105 -16.50 8.02 11.94
C SER A 105 -16.21 9.53 11.93
N GLY A 106 -15.36 9.99 12.82
CA GLY A 106 -14.83 11.35 12.79
C GLY A 106 -13.59 11.48 11.94
N CYS A 107 -13.23 12.71 11.59
CA CYS A 107 -11.96 13.05 10.96
C CYS A 107 -11.36 14.29 11.65
N VAL A 108 -10.04 14.38 11.66
CA VAL A 108 -9.28 15.56 12.07
C VAL A 108 -8.14 15.78 11.09
N THR A 109 -8.09 16.98 10.50
CA THR A 109 -6.95 17.44 9.72
C THR A 109 -6.21 18.51 10.49
N THR A 110 -4.94 18.31 10.76
CA THR A 110 -4.18 19.14 11.69
C THR A 110 -3.70 20.47 11.12
N THR A 111 -4.03 20.80 9.87
CA THR A 111 -3.72 22.11 9.28
C THR A 111 -4.39 23.25 10.06
N GLY A 112 -3.70 24.39 10.20
CA GLY A 112 -4.25 25.55 10.91
C GLY A 112 -4.27 25.41 12.43
N ILE A 113 -3.59 24.44 13.02
CA ILE A 113 -3.37 24.38 14.47
C ILE A 113 -2.28 25.38 14.86
N GLY A 114 -2.67 26.62 15.12
CA GLY A 114 -1.81 27.67 15.66
C GLY A 114 -0.64 28.07 14.75
N LYS A 115 0.59 28.11 15.29
CA LYS A 115 1.81 28.53 14.56
C LYS A 115 2.14 27.57 13.44
N PRO A 116 2.17 28.00 12.16
CA PRO A 116 2.55 27.15 11.05
C PRO A 116 4.04 26.77 11.10
N SER A 117 4.42 25.78 10.32
CA SER A 117 5.81 25.50 9.97
C SER A 117 6.41 26.70 9.21
N ASN A 118 7.72 26.86 9.30
CA ASN A 118 8.46 27.78 8.42
C ASN A 118 9.02 27.09 7.17
N GLY A 119 8.71 25.82 6.98
CA GLY A 119 8.89 25.09 5.73
C GLY A 119 7.61 25.17 4.90
N TRP A 120 6.82 24.11 4.88
CA TRP A 120 5.51 24.12 4.25
C TRP A 120 4.46 24.67 5.24
N ASP A 121 3.84 25.79 4.91
CA ASP A 121 2.98 26.57 5.83
C ASP A 121 1.67 25.86 6.22
N VAL A 122 1.25 24.84 5.48
CA VAL A 122 0.12 23.98 5.87
C VAL A 122 0.48 23.03 7.02
N ALA A 123 1.76 22.74 7.22
CA ALA A 123 2.24 21.93 8.33
C ALA A 123 2.32 22.77 9.62
N VAL A 124 2.41 22.10 10.75
CA VAL A 124 2.36 22.71 12.09
C VAL A 124 3.72 22.64 12.78
N CYS A 125 4.08 23.70 13.52
CA CYS A 125 5.23 23.67 14.42
C CYS A 125 4.85 22.97 15.73
N TYR A 126 5.05 21.66 15.83
CA TYR A 126 4.72 20.88 17.03
C TYR A 126 5.68 21.07 18.20
N THR A 127 6.82 21.74 18.02
CA THR A 127 7.66 22.18 19.14
C THR A 127 6.96 23.27 19.97
N ASN A 128 6.08 24.05 19.34
CA ASN A 128 5.34 25.10 20.01
C ASN A 128 4.29 24.53 20.98
N ARG A 129 4.40 24.88 22.26
CA ARG A 129 3.53 24.35 23.33
C ARG A 129 2.05 24.68 23.12
N LYS A 130 1.72 25.89 22.64
CA LYS A 130 0.31 26.26 22.38
C LYS A 130 -0.31 25.38 21.29
N ASN A 131 0.47 25.03 20.27
CA ASN A 131 0.03 24.12 19.23
C ASN A 131 -0.23 22.71 19.78
N GLN A 132 0.64 22.22 20.67
CA GLN A 132 0.46 20.94 21.36
C GLN A 132 -0.83 20.92 22.21
N GLU A 133 -1.12 22.01 22.92
CA GLU A 133 -2.33 22.15 23.74
C GLU A 133 -3.59 22.21 22.86
N LYS A 134 -3.55 22.94 21.74
CA LYS A 134 -4.66 22.99 20.76
C LYS A 134 -4.88 21.62 20.12
N LEU A 135 -3.81 20.92 19.70
CA LEU A 135 -3.90 19.55 19.17
C LEU A 135 -4.64 18.64 20.16
N ALA A 136 -4.24 18.63 21.43
CA ALA A 136 -4.88 17.82 22.46
C ALA A 136 -6.35 18.21 22.68
N SER A 137 -6.70 19.50 22.58
CA SER A 137 -8.10 19.95 22.71
C SER A 137 -8.97 19.47 21.55
N VAL A 138 -8.46 19.51 20.31
CA VAL A 138 -9.17 19.04 19.12
C VAL A 138 -9.48 17.54 19.21
N PHE A 139 -8.51 16.73 19.68
CA PHE A 139 -8.75 15.28 19.83
C PHE A 139 -9.67 14.93 20.99
N ARG A 140 -9.67 15.71 22.11
CA ARG A 140 -10.70 15.57 23.15
C ARG A 140 -12.08 15.87 22.60
N PHE A 141 -12.22 16.96 21.83
CA PHE A 141 -13.47 17.37 21.23
C PHE A 141 -14.00 16.28 20.28
N ALA A 142 -13.19 15.82 19.33
CA ALA A 142 -13.57 14.80 18.38
C ALA A 142 -13.95 13.46 19.07
N ALA A 143 -13.19 13.03 20.10
CA ALA A 143 -13.46 11.80 20.85
C ALA A 143 -14.72 11.89 21.72
N GLY A 144 -15.17 13.08 22.08
CA GLY A 144 -16.46 13.33 22.73
C GLY A 144 -17.66 13.14 21.82
N ILE A 145 -17.42 13.06 20.50
CA ILE A 145 -18.48 12.93 19.50
C ILE A 145 -18.40 11.58 18.77
N PHE A 146 -17.20 11.08 18.43
CA PHE A 146 -17.00 9.91 17.58
C PHE A 146 -16.27 8.78 18.30
N ASP A 147 -16.65 7.54 17.99
CA ASP A 147 -16.04 6.33 18.53
C ASP A 147 -14.83 5.84 17.68
N GLU A 148 -14.70 6.37 16.47
CA GLU A 148 -13.56 6.16 15.59
C GLU A 148 -13.22 7.50 14.92
N ILE A 149 -11.92 7.83 14.85
CA ILE A 149 -11.43 9.09 14.28
C ILE A 149 -10.28 8.78 13.35
N ILE A 150 -10.32 9.28 12.11
CA ILE A 150 -9.17 9.26 11.20
C ILE A 150 -8.42 10.60 11.29
N ILE A 151 -7.09 10.52 11.26
CA ILE A 151 -6.22 11.68 11.10
C ILE A 151 -5.80 11.71 9.64
N ASP A 152 -6.07 12.84 8.96
CA ASP A 152 -5.60 13.09 7.60
C ASP A 152 -4.07 13.26 7.56
N ASP A 153 -3.46 13.12 6.39
CA ASP A 153 -2.01 13.05 6.16
C ASP A 153 -1.22 14.34 6.43
N PHE A 154 -1.83 15.32 7.06
CA PHE A 154 -1.16 16.54 7.54
C PHE A 154 -0.62 16.43 8.97
N PHE A 155 -0.65 15.24 9.57
CA PHE A 155 -0.05 15.01 10.89
C PHE A 155 1.46 14.78 10.78
N PHE A 156 2.17 15.82 10.34
CA PHE A 156 3.63 15.85 10.17
C PHE A 156 4.19 17.25 10.42
N THR A 157 5.52 17.37 10.44
CA THR A 157 6.20 18.67 10.52
C THR A 157 7.48 18.69 9.70
N ASP A 158 7.77 19.83 9.08
CA ASP A 158 9.06 20.12 8.45
C ASP A 158 9.70 21.40 9.03
N CYS A 159 9.15 21.87 10.17
CA CYS A 159 9.55 23.11 10.79
C CYS A 159 11.01 23.11 11.24
N GLN A 160 11.73 24.20 10.93
CA GLN A 160 13.13 24.45 11.30
C GLN A 160 13.30 25.80 12.00
N CYS A 161 12.24 26.34 12.63
CA CYS A 161 12.33 27.61 13.34
C CYS A 161 13.32 27.50 14.53
N SER A 162 13.63 28.65 15.15
CA SER A 162 14.60 28.70 16.26
C SER A 162 14.22 27.80 17.45
N GLU A 163 12.94 27.67 17.77
CA GLU A 163 12.46 26.73 18.81
C GLU A 163 12.76 25.26 18.42
N CYS A 164 12.50 24.90 17.16
CA CYS A 164 12.79 23.56 16.64
C CYS A 164 14.30 23.29 16.60
N ALA A 165 15.09 24.25 16.15
CA ALA A 165 16.55 24.13 16.11
C ALA A 165 17.16 23.94 17.50
N ALA A 166 16.66 24.69 18.51
CA ALA A 166 17.07 24.53 19.89
C ALA A 166 16.67 23.16 20.47
N ALA A 167 15.43 22.72 20.21
CA ALA A 167 14.91 21.44 20.70
C ALA A 167 15.56 20.22 20.02
N LYS A 168 15.97 20.36 18.75
CA LYS A 168 16.67 19.32 17.98
C LYS A 168 18.02 18.94 18.61
N GLY A 169 18.76 19.92 19.11
CA GLY A 169 20.11 19.70 19.66
C GLY A 169 21.03 19.05 18.63
N SER A 170 21.69 17.94 19.01
CA SER A 170 22.63 17.20 18.17
C SER A 170 21.98 16.20 17.20
N LEU A 171 20.67 15.97 17.28
CA LEU A 171 19.98 15.05 16.39
C LEU A 171 19.99 15.58 14.95
N SER A 172 19.89 14.68 13.96
CA SER A 172 19.53 15.07 12.59
C SER A 172 18.07 15.57 12.54
N TRP A 173 17.67 16.28 11.47
CA TRP A 173 16.28 16.72 11.31
C TRP A 173 15.30 15.56 11.25
N PRO A 174 15.54 14.49 10.48
CA PRO A 174 14.68 13.30 10.50
C PRO A 174 14.54 12.71 11.90
N GLN A 175 15.65 12.42 12.59
CA GLN A 175 15.62 11.86 13.95
C GLN A 175 14.83 12.72 14.95
N TYR A 176 15.00 14.04 14.87
CA TYR A 176 14.25 14.97 15.74
C TYR A 176 12.76 14.95 15.44
N ARG A 177 12.38 15.02 14.16
CA ARG A 177 10.98 15.02 13.74
C ARG A 177 10.28 13.72 14.06
N GLU A 178 10.90 12.57 13.78
CA GLU A 178 10.39 11.25 14.13
C GLU A 178 10.12 11.14 15.64
N LYS A 179 11.08 11.55 16.47
CA LYS A 179 10.92 11.57 17.92
C LYS A 179 9.76 12.47 18.36
N LEU A 180 9.73 13.71 17.85
CA LEU A 180 8.69 14.69 18.18
C LEU A 180 7.30 14.18 17.78
N MET A 181 7.13 13.67 16.56
CA MET A 181 5.83 13.23 16.07
C MET A 181 5.31 12.00 16.82
N LEU A 182 6.18 11.07 17.20
CA LEU A 182 5.80 9.93 18.05
C LEU A 182 5.34 10.38 19.45
N GLU A 183 6.00 11.38 20.03
CA GLU A 183 5.57 12.00 21.29
C GLU A 183 4.21 12.68 21.11
N MET A 184 4.00 13.45 20.03
CA MET A 184 2.72 14.09 19.73
C MET A 184 1.60 13.07 19.55
N ALA A 185 1.84 11.99 18.81
CA ALA A 185 0.89 10.89 18.61
C ALA A 185 0.43 10.31 19.95
N ARG A 186 1.37 9.97 20.84
CA ARG A 186 1.06 9.37 22.13
C ARG A 186 0.41 10.36 23.11
N ASP A 187 1.02 11.53 23.28
CA ASP A 187 0.75 12.42 24.42
C ASP A 187 -0.26 13.53 24.09
N ARG A 188 -0.46 13.86 22.80
CA ARG A 188 -1.35 14.94 22.35
C ARG A 188 -2.53 14.48 21.49
N VAL A 189 -2.45 13.26 20.96
CA VAL A 189 -3.52 12.64 20.17
C VAL A 189 -4.20 11.53 20.96
N LEU A 190 -3.53 10.40 21.13
CA LEU A 190 -4.12 9.18 21.70
C LEU A 190 -4.46 9.32 23.18
N GLY A 191 -3.56 9.88 23.99
CA GLY A 191 -3.80 10.11 25.41
C GLY A 191 -5.04 10.98 25.67
N PRO A 192 -5.12 12.21 25.13
CA PRO A 192 -6.28 13.07 25.29
C PRO A 192 -7.59 12.51 24.73
N ALA A 193 -7.55 11.84 23.57
CA ALA A 193 -8.73 11.21 23.01
C ALA A 193 -9.28 10.10 23.94
N ARG A 194 -8.40 9.23 24.42
CA ARG A 194 -8.76 8.09 25.30
C ARG A 194 -9.13 8.52 26.72
N GLN A 195 -8.71 9.70 27.18
CA GLN A 195 -9.21 10.30 28.44
C GLN A 195 -10.70 10.62 28.36
N VAL A 196 -11.21 11.04 27.19
CA VAL A 196 -12.63 11.37 26.97
C VAL A 196 -13.42 10.11 26.59
N ASN A 197 -12.91 9.31 25.68
CA ASN A 197 -13.53 8.06 25.24
C ASN A 197 -12.50 6.93 25.28
N PRO A 198 -12.45 6.14 26.36
CA PRO A 198 -11.47 5.04 26.49
C PRO A 198 -11.54 3.97 25.40
N LYS A 199 -12.65 3.92 24.65
CA LYS A 199 -12.86 2.92 23.57
C LYS A 199 -12.62 3.50 22.19
N VAL A 200 -12.28 4.79 22.06
CA VAL A 200 -12.07 5.44 20.77
C VAL A 200 -10.96 4.75 20.00
N LYS A 201 -11.23 4.49 18.72
CA LYS A 201 -10.25 3.99 17.77
C LYS A 201 -9.69 5.14 16.97
N VAL A 202 -8.37 5.22 16.83
CA VAL A 202 -7.71 6.26 16.06
C VAL A 202 -6.98 5.62 14.88
N ILE A 203 -7.30 6.13 13.69
CA ILE A 203 -6.72 5.73 12.41
C ILE A 203 -5.70 6.80 12.02
N LEU A 204 -4.48 6.41 11.71
CA LEU A 204 -3.51 7.31 11.07
C LEU A 204 -3.52 7.08 9.56
N LYS A 205 -3.68 8.15 8.76
CA LYS A 205 -3.54 8.09 7.30
C LYS A 205 -2.14 8.56 6.92
N TYR A 206 -1.43 7.75 6.15
CA TYR A 206 -0.15 8.08 5.54
C TYR A 206 -0.34 8.58 4.12
N PRO A 207 0.40 9.60 3.67
CA PRO A 207 0.41 10.03 2.28
C PRO A 207 1.13 9.03 1.38
N GLN A 208 1.04 9.23 0.05
CA GLN A 208 1.64 8.34 -0.94
C GLN A 208 3.16 8.54 -1.14
N TRP A 209 3.78 9.52 -0.49
CA TRP A 209 5.20 9.89 -0.69
C TRP A 209 6.14 9.17 0.27
N TYR A 210 6.14 7.85 0.20
CA TYR A 210 6.82 6.93 1.14
C TYR A 210 8.36 7.08 1.21
N ASP A 211 8.99 7.70 0.23
CA ASP A 211 10.43 7.92 0.24
C ASP A 211 10.87 9.10 1.12
N ASN A 212 9.94 9.97 1.53
CA ASN A 212 10.22 11.18 2.30
C ASN A 212 9.58 11.17 3.71
N PHE A 213 9.17 10.03 4.20
CA PHE A 213 8.46 9.93 5.49
C PHE A 213 9.28 10.44 6.66
N GLN A 214 10.55 10.02 6.76
CA GLN A 214 11.45 10.44 7.84
C GLN A 214 11.71 11.95 7.83
N ASP A 215 11.74 12.60 6.68
CA ASP A 215 11.91 14.05 6.54
C ASP A 215 10.73 14.85 7.07
N ARG A 216 9.57 14.21 7.21
CA ARG A 216 8.34 14.79 7.74
C ARG A 216 8.02 14.32 9.16
N GLY A 217 8.78 13.36 9.68
CA GLY A 217 8.62 12.81 11.01
C GLY A 217 7.69 11.62 11.13
N TYR A 218 7.31 10.98 10.02
CA TYR A 218 6.63 9.68 10.05
C TYR A 218 7.64 8.57 10.38
N ILE A 219 7.36 7.81 11.43
CA ILE A 219 8.11 6.64 11.85
C ILE A 219 7.23 5.40 11.75
N VAL A 220 7.15 4.86 10.54
CA VAL A 220 6.09 3.95 10.08
C VAL A 220 5.94 2.68 10.91
N ASP A 221 7.03 2.07 11.39
CA ASP A 221 7.00 0.88 12.23
C ASP A 221 6.41 1.20 13.63
N LYS A 222 6.86 2.29 14.27
CA LYS A 222 6.43 2.67 15.62
C LYS A 222 5.01 3.23 15.67
N GLU A 223 4.67 4.08 14.70
CA GLU A 223 3.32 4.63 14.62
C GLU A 223 2.29 3.55 14.29
N THR A 224 2.63 2.59 13.41
CA THR A 224 1.75 1.45 13.11
C THR A 224 1.52 0.55 14.33
N GLU A 225 2.51 0.41 15.22
CA GLU A 225 2.31 -0.26 16.51
C GLU A 225 1.36 0.53 17.43
N LEU A 226 1.47 1.86 17.44
CA LEU A 226 0.82 2.77 18.38
C LEU A 226 -0.65 3.02 18.05
N PHE A 227 -0.99 3.24 16.77
CA PHE A 227 -2.34 3.50 16.31
C PHE A 227 -3.18 2.23 16.19
N ASP A 228 -4.51 2.36 16.30
CA ASP A 228 -5.44 1.25 16.20
C ASP A 228 -5.56 0.71 14.78
N ARG A 229 -5.50 1.59 13.79
CA ARG A 229 -5.59 1.28 12.35
C ARG A 229 -4.77 2.25 11.52
N ILE A 230 -4.50 1.84 10.27
CA ILE A 230 -3.71 2.58 9.28
C ILE A 230 -4.51 2.67 7.98
N TRP A 231 -4.63 3.87 7.43
CA TRP A 231 -5.06 4.13 6.06
C TRP A 231 -3.89 4.68 5.26
N VAL A 232 -3.90 4.46 3.96
CA VAL A 232 -2.77 4.77 3.09
C VAL A 232 -3.26 5.58 1.90
N GLY A 233 -2.54 6.61 1.55
CA GLY A 233 -2.78 7.38 0.34
C GLY A 233 -2.50 6.54 -0.90
N THR A 234 -3.55 6.34 -1.71
CA THR A 234 -3.46 5.72 -3.04
C THR A 234 -3.80 6.74 -4.13
N GLU A 235 -3.67 8.02 -3.79
CA GLU A 235 -3.84 9.16 -4.68
C GLU A 235 -2.63 9.31 -5.61
N LEU A 236 -2.75 8.78 -6.82
CA LEU A 236 -1.65 8.72 -7.81
C LEU A 236 -1.65 9.90 -8.77
N ARG A 237 -2.80 10.51 -8.97
CA ARG A 237 -3.03 11.58 -9.94
C ARG A 237 -2.85 11.09 -11.39
N ASP A 238 -2.71 12.04 -12.31
CA ASP A 238 -2.28 11.74 -13.67
C ASP A 238 -0.76 11.58 -13.70
N PRO A 239 -0.21 10.43 -14.12
CA PRO A 239 1.23 10.22 -14.17
C PRO A 239 1.97 11.14 -15.17
N SER A 240 1.27 11.84 -16.06
CA SER A 240 1.85 12.84 -16.94
C SER A 240 1.94 14.24 -16.32
N SER A 241 1.42 14.44 -15.09
CA SER A 241 1.34 15.76 -14.47
C SER A 241 2.66 16.19 -13.82
N ASP A 242 3.23 17.30 -14.28
CA ASP A 242 4.38 17.96 -13.67
C ASP A 242 4.07 18.44 -12.24
N GLU A 243 2.84 18.92 -12.00
CA GLU A 243 2.40 19.40 -10.69
C GLU A 243 2.46 18.30 -9.61
N TRP A 244 2.13 17.06 -9.99
CA TRP A 244 2.02 15.95 -9.05
C TRP A 244 3.21 14.98 -9.09
N GLY A 245 4.27 15.31 -9.84
CA GLY A 245 5.56 14.62 -9.81
C GLY A 245 5.58 13.25 -10.49
N HIS A 246 4.77 13.06 -11.53
CA HIS A 246 4.81 11.88 -12.43
C HIS A 246 4.76 10.51 -11.74
N LYS A 247 3.98 10.38 -10.66
CA LYS A 247 3.86 9.12 -9.94
C LYS A 247 3.18 8.05 -10.78
N GLN A 248 3.73 6.84 -10.76
CA GLN A 248 3.19 5.72 -11.49
C GLN A 248 2.02 5.06 -10.73
N GLN A 249 1.12 4.38 -11.44
CA GLN A 249 -0.02 3.72 -10.81
C GLN A 249 0.42 2.67 -9.76
N TYR A 250 1.55 2.01 -9.99
CA TYR A 250 2.08 1.01 -9.04
C TYR A 250 2.46 1.60 -7.67
N THR A 251 2.66 2.93 -7.56
CA THR A 251 2.92 3.60 -6.26
C THR A 251 1.87 3.24 -5.22
N GLY A 252 0.57 3.32 -5.58
CA GLY A 252 -0.52 3.00 -4.66
C GLY A 252 -0.54 1.53 -4.25
N TYR A 253 -0.17 0.62 -5.16
CA TYR A 253 -0.01 -0.80 -4.83
C TYR A 253 1.18 -1.01 -3.88
N PHE A 254 2.35 -0.48 -4.24
CA PHE A 254 3.57 -0.68 -3.48
C PHE A 254 3.42 -0.17 -2.04
N ILE A 255 3.01 1.07 -1.86
CA ILE A 255 2.87 1.66 -0.53
C ILE A 255 1.80 0.93 0.31
N TYR A 256 0.65 0.58 -0.26
CA TYR A 256 -0.38 -0.15 0.46
C TYR A 256 0.12 -1.53 0.90
N ARG A 257 0.80 -2.27 0.00
CA ARG A 257 1.36 -3.58 0.32
C ARG A 257 2.49 -3.51 1.35
N TRP A 258 3.32 -2.46 1.30
CA TRP A 258 4.34 -2.21 2.30
C TRP A 258 3.73 -1.98 3.69
N PHE A 259 2.72 -1.13 3.79
CA PHE A 259 2.00 -0.96 5.06
C PHE A 259 1.26 -2.22 5.50
N ARG A 260 0.81 -3.04 4.55
CA ARG A 260 0.20 -4.34 4.88
C ARG A 260 1.22 -5.32 5.48
N ASP A 261 2.47 -5.29 5.05
CA ASP A 261 3.58 -6.02 5.66
C ASP A 261 3.87 -5.49 7.08
N ILE A 262 3.95 -4.18 7.26
CA ILE A 262 4.23 -3.53 8.56
C ILE A 262 3.08 -3.73 9.56
N GLY A 263 1.86 -3.39 9.17
CA GLY A 263 0.70 -3.27 10.06
C GLY A 263 -0.26 -4.46 10.03
N GLY A 264 -0.05 -5.43 9.15
CA GLY A 264 -0.94 -6.58 9.01
C GLY A 264 -2.40 -6.16 8.87
N GLU A 265 -3.29 -6.71 9.68
CA GLU A 265 -4.73 -6.45 9.65
C GLU A 265 -5.12 -5.01 10.06
N LYS A 266 -4.23 -4.24 10.68
CA LYS A 266 -4.47 -2.83 10.99
C LYS A 266 -4.55 -1.97 9.74
N THR A 267 -3.85 -2.34 8.65
CA THR A 267 -3.91 -1.63 7.37
C THR A 267 -5.23 -1.95 6.69
N GLY A 268 -6.14 -0.98 6.69
CA GLY A 268 -7.55 -1.19 6.34
C GLY A 268 -7.99 -0.51 5.05
N GLY A 269 -7.61 0.72 4.79
CA GLY A 269 -8.16 1.50 3.69
C GLY A 269 -7.12 2.16 2.79
N GLY A 270 -7.51 2.36 1.53
CA GLY A 270 -6.84 3.21 0.58
C GLY A 270 -7.62 4.50 0.37
N TRP A 271 -6.95 5.63 0.35
CA TRP A 271 -7.52 6.97 0.23
C TRP A 271 -7.06 7.60 -1.07
N PHE A 272 -7.98 8.09 -1.87
CA PHE A 272 -7.66 8.81 -3.10
C PHE A 272 -8.68 9.93 -3.38
N ASP A 273 -8.30 10.86 -4.25
CA ASP A 273 -9.04 12.06 -4.54
C ASP A 273 -9.13 12.36 -6.05
N PRO A 274 -10.00 13.29 -6.47
CA PRO A 274 -10.17 13.63 -7.89
C PRO A 274 -9.16 14.66 -8.40
N PHE A 275 -8.32 15.26 -7.54
CA PHE A 275 -7.42 16.35 -7.91
C PHE A 275 -6.33 15.86 -8.86
N GLY A 276 -6.04 16.65 -9.89
CA GLY A 276 -5.04 16.28 -10.90
C GLY A 276 -5.35 14.97 -11.64
N THR A 277 -6.65 14.62 -11.78
CA THR A 277 -7.11 13.42 -12.50
C THR A 277 -8.08 13.78 -13.62
N ASN A 278 -8.15 12.92 -14.61
CA ASN A 278 -9.30 12.78 -15.49
C ASN A 278 -10.13 11.53 -15.06
N ALA A 279 -11.22 11.22 -15.76
CA ALA A 279 -12.05 10.07 -15.43
C ALA A 279 -11.29 8.74 -15.45
N VAL A 280 -10.34 8.56 -16.36
CA VAL A 280 -9.55 7.33 -16.52
C VAL A 280 -8.54 7.19 -15.38
N THR A 281 -7.75 8.22 -15.12
CA THR A 281 -6.74 8.17 -14.04
C THR A 281 -7.37 8.14 -12.65
N TYR A 282 -8.59 8.67 -12.49
CA TYR A 282 -9.38 8.48 -11.28
C TYR A 282 -9.81 7.02 -11.07
N LEU A 283 -10.23 6.34 -12.15
CA LEU A 283 -10.52 4.90 -12.10
C LEU A 283 -9.27 4.04 -11.85
N ASP A 284 -8.11 4.45 -12.37
CA ASP A 284 -6.84 3.78 -12.09
C ASP A 284 -6.51 3.80 -10.58
N GLN A 285 -6.78 4.91 -9.88
CA GLN A 285 -6.62 4.98 -8.41
C GLN A 285 -7.54 3.97 -7.70
N ALA A 286 -8.81 3.89 -8.12
CA ALA A 286 -9.76 2.91 -7.57
C ALA A 286 -9.31 1.48 -7.85
N LEU A 287 -8.89 1.18 -9.09
CA LEU A 287 -8.40 -0.13 -9.51
C LEU A 287 -7.18 -0.57 -8.68
N ILE A 288 -6.18 0.29 -8.54
CA ILE A 288 -4.97 0.00 -7.75
C ILE A 288 -5.31 -0.21 -6.28
N THR A 289 -6.20 0.59 -5.71
CA THR A 289 -6.67 0.42 -4.33
C THR A 289 -7.29 -0.97 -4.12
N VAL A 290 -8.09 -1.44 -5.08
CA VAL A 290 -8.67 -2.78 -5.07
C VAL A 290 -7.60 -3.85 -5.25
N LEU A 291 -6.72 -3.74 -6.24
CA LEU A 291 -5.66 -4.72 -6.53
C LEU A 291 -4.66 -4.84 -5.37
N ALA A 292 -4.41 -3.77 -4.65
CA ALA A 292 -3.60 -3.79 -3.43
C ALA A 292 -4.27 -4.50 -2.25
N GLY A 293 -5.58 -4.76 -2.31
CA GLY A 293 -6.35 -5.48 -1.31
C GLY A 293 -6.85 -4.61 -0.16
N ALA A 294 -7.13 -3.35 -0.43
CA ALA A 294 -7.78 -2.48 0.54
C ALA A 294 -9.17 -3.02 0.90
N LYS A 295 -9.51 -2.93 2.18
CA LYS A 295 -10.85 -3.30 2.69
C LYS A 295 -11.85 -2.16 2.54
N GLU A 296 -11.35 -0.92 2.45
CA GLU A 296 -12.11 0.30 2.28
C GLU A 296 -11.44 1.20 1.24
N ALA A 297 -12.21 1.65 0.24
CA ALA A 297 -11.82 2.69 -0.70
C ALA A 297 -12.43 4.01 -0.22
N PHE A 298 -11.57 4.94 0.16
CA PHE A 298 -11.94 6.22 0.72
C PHE A 298 -11.85 7.32 -0.34
N LEU A 299 -12.99 7.90 -0.69
CA LEU A 299 -13.13 8.95 -1.70
C LEU A 299 -13.04 10.33 -1.04
N PHE A 300 -12.00 11.05 -1.27
CA PHE A 300 -11.81 12.41 -0.77
C PHE A 300 -12.35 13.42 -1.78
N HIS A 301 -13.16 14.38 -1.43
CA HIS A 301 -14.14 14.53 -0.38
C HIS A 301 -15.50 14.96 -1.01
N TYR A 302 -16.59 14.88 -0.26
CA TYR A 302 -17.95 15.16 -0.74
C TYR A 302 -18.05 16.48 -1.50
N GLY A 303 -17.60 17.60 -0.90
CA GLY A 303 -17.75 18.93 -1.51
C GLY A 303 -17.11 19.06 -2.89
N SER A 304 -15.94 18.43 -3.10
CA SER A 304 -15.31 18.37 -4.42
C SER A 304 -16.07 17.43 -5.35
N LEU A 305 -16.35 16.20 -4.93
CA LEU A 305 -16.98 15.18 -5.75
C LEU A 305 -18.41 15.53 -6.15
N ALA A 306 -19.14 16.28 -5.32
CA ALA A 306 -20.48 16.76 -5.63
C ALA A 306 -20.47 18.01 -6.55
N SER A 307 -19.32 18.62 -6.78
CA SER A 307 -19.19 19.76 -7.69
C SER A 307 -19.23 19.31 -9.16
N SER A 308 -19.66 20.21 -10.04
CA SER A 308 -19.69 19.94 -11.49
C SER A 308 -18.28 19.71 -12.09
N GLN A 309 -17.24 20.16 -11.43
CA GLN A 309 -15.85 20.00 -11.87
C GLN A 309 -15.43 18.53 -12.01
N TYR A 310 -15.96 17.65 -11.14
CA TYR A 310 -15.56 16.23 -11.09
C TYR A 310 -16.68 15.28 -11.49
N ASN A 311 -17.73 15.76 -12.19
CA ASN A 311 -18.83 14.93 -12.64
C ASN A 311 -18.39 13.70 -13.43
N GLN A 312 -17.40 13.84 -14.32
CA GLN A 312 -16.90 12.74 -15.15
C GLN A 312 -16.25 11.64 -14.30
N GLN A 313 -15.48 12.00 -13.28
CA GLN A 313 -14.85 11.06 -12.35
C GLN A 313 -15.92 10.31 -11.55
N VAL A 314 -16.92 11.02 -11.03
CA VAL A 314 -18.02 10.46 -10.24
C VAL A 314 -18.90 9.53 -11.08
N GLU A 315 -19.25 9.92 -12.30
CA GLU A 315 -20.03 9.09 -13.22
C GLU A 315 -19.26 7.83 -13.62
N ALA A 316 -17.97 7.96 -13.96
CA ALA A 316 -17.11 6.83 -14.29
C ALA A 316 -17.02 5.84 -13.12
N LEU A 317 -16.76 6.33 -11.89
CA LEU A 317 -16.71 5.47 -10.72
C LEU A 317 -18.05 4.78 -10.46
N GLY A 318 -19.17 5.52 -10.56
CA GLY A 318 -20.51 4.97 -10.39
C GLY A 318 -20.82 3.84 -11.38
N ALA A 319 -20.36 3.97 -12.64
CA ALA A 319 -20.52 2.95 -13.68
C ALA A 319 -19.67 1.68 -13.42
N HIS A 320 -18.46 1.82 -12.88
CA HIS A 320 -17.51 0.71 -12.70
C HIS A 320 -17.46 0.14 -11.27
N ARG A 321 -18.13 0.76 -10.30
CA ARG A 321 -18.08 0.39 -8.88
C ARG A 321 -18.35 -1.11 -8.64
N THR A 322 -19.41 -1.64 -9.22
CA THR A 322 -19.80 -3.06 -9.03
C THR A 322 -18.78 -4.02 -9.62
N GLU A 323 -18.08 -3.62 -10.68
CA GLU A 323 -16.99 -4.40 -11.27
C GLU A 323 -15.78 -4.45 -10.31
N TYR A 324 -15.44 -3.32 -9.67
CA TYR A 324 -14.39 -3.26 -8.66
C TYR A 324 -14.75 -4.05 -7.39
N GLU A 325 -16.01 -4.01 -6.95
CA GLU A 325 -16.50 -4.86 -5.86
C GLU A 325 -16.39 -6.37 -6.19
N ALA A 326 -16.69 -6.75 -7.43
CA ALA A 326 -16.51 -8.13 -7.87
C ALA A 326 -15.04 -8.53 -7.92
N LEU A 327 -14.17 -7.65 -8.45
CA LEU A 327 -12.73 -7.85 -8.49
C LEU A 327 -12.15 -7.99 -7.07
N SER A 328 -12.56 -7.17 -6.11
CA SER A 328 -12.05 -7.19 -4.74
C SER A 328 -12.24 -8.54 -4.04
N LYS A 329 -13.27 -9.31 -4.41
CA LYS A 329 -13.51 -10.65 -3.89
C LYS A 329 -12.56 -11.72 -4.44
N LEU A 330 -11.83 -11.40 -5.49
CA LEU A 330 -10.90 -12.30 -6.16
C LEU A 330 -9.43 -12.03 -5.77
N VAL A 331 -9.17 -10.88 -5.14
CA VAL A 331 -7.82 -10.39 -4.85
C VAL A 331 -7.38 -10.89 -3.48
N ALA A 332 -6.58 -11.94 -3.46
CA ALA A 332 -6.00 -12.54 -2.24
C ALA A 332 -4.72 -13.32 -2.57
N GLY A 333 -3.89 -13.56 -1.57
CA GLY A 333 -2.69 -14.39 -1.72
C GLY A 333 -1.58 -13.73 -2.53
N TRP A 334 -1.38 -12.41 -2.34
CA TRP A 334 -0.34 -11.64 -3.03
C TRP A 334 1.03 -12.27 -2.86
N THR A 335 1.73 -12.42 -3.98
CA THR A 335 3.12 -12.86 -4.05
C THR A 335 3.92 -11.94 -4.98
N GLY A 336 5.24 -12.13 -5.03
CA GLY A 336 6.13 -11.33 -5.87
C GLY A 336 7.57 -11.46 -5.40
N ILE A 337 8.47 -10.76 -6.03
CA ILE A 337 9.85 -10.62 -5.57
C ILE A 337 9.86 -9.77 -4.29
N PRO A 338 10.35 -10.26 -3.16
CA PRO A 338 10.55 -9.44 -1.97
C PRO A 338 11.35 -8.19 -2.30
N ALA A 339 10.77 -7.02 -2.05
CA ALA A 339 11.40 -5.71 -2.26
C ALA A 339 11.70 -5.09 -0.89
N TYR A 340 12.98 -5.09 -0.51
CA TYR A 340 13.42 -4.69 0.81
C TYR A 340 13.46 -3.17 0.96
N LYS A 341 12.58 -2.64 1.79
CA LYS A 341 12.54 -1.21 2.15
C LYS A 341 12.45 -1.06 3.68
N PRO A 342 13.58 -0.86 4.36
CA PRO A 342 13.59 -0.54 5.79
C PRO A 342 12.81 0.74 6.11
N ALA A 343 12.29 0.85 7.34
CA ALA A 343 11.72 2.10 7.83
C ALA A 343 12.77 3.22 7.83
N SER A 344 12.31 4.45 7.62
CA SER A 344 13.17 5.65 7.65
C SER A 344 14.41 5.56 6.74
N SER A 345 14.26 4.87 5.60
CA SER A 345 15.32 4.69 4.61
C SER A 345 15.26 5.76 3.52
N GLU A 346 16.44 6.16 3.02
CA GLU A 346 16.59 7.18 1.98
C GLU A 346 16.65 6.54 0.60
N PRO A 347 16.01 7.14 -0.42
CA PRO A 347 16.06 6.63 -1.80
C PRO A 347 17.37 6.95 -2.52
N GLY A 348 18.18 7.91 -2.03
CA GLY A 348 19.30 8.44 -2.79
C GLY A 348 18.85 9.01 -4.13
N ASP A 349 19.55 8.63 -5.20
CA ASP A 349 19.22 9.03 -6.58
C ASP A 349 18.18 8.10 -7.26
N GLU A 350 17.52 7.22 -6.49
CA GLU A 350 16.55 6.23 -6.94
C GLU A 350 15.11 6.49 -6.42
N PRO A 351 14.56 7.72 -6.48
CA PRO A 351 13.25 7.99 -5.92
C PRO A 351 12.17 7.17 -6.65
N TYR A 352 11.30 6.52 -5.87
CA TYR A 352 10.18 5.70 -6.35
C TYR A 352 10.57 4.60 -7.35
N LEU A 353 11.79 4.06 -7.25
CA LEU A 353 12.29 3.03 -8.16
C LEU A 353 11.43 1.77 -8.14
N PHE A 354 10.92 1.37 -6.99
CA PHE A 354 10.03 0.21 -6.85
C PHE A 354 8.77 0.32 -7.72
N ASP A 355 8.19 1.52 -7.80
CA ASP A 355 6.98 1.76 -8.58
C ASP A 355 7.22 1.53 -10.06
N GLN A 356 8.34 2.05 -10.54
CA GLN A 356 8.76 1.93 -11.93
C GLN A 356 9.05 0.46 -12.29
N ILE A 357 9.71 -0.29 -11.39
CA ILE A 357 9.98 -1.73 -11.57
C ILE A 357 8.65 -2.53 -11.68
N GLY A 358 7.69 -2.24 -10.80
CA GLY A 358 6.38 -2.90 -10.85
C GLY A 358 5.65 -2.68 -12.17
N MET A 359 5.81 -1.51 -12.79
CA MET A 359 5.23 -1.17 -14.09
C MET A 359 5.95 -1.82 -15.29
N LEU A 360 7.01 -2.59 -15.05
CA LEU A 360 7.69 -3.41 -16.06
C LEU A 360 7.24 -4.88 -16.04
N ALA A 361 6.08 -5.19 -15.50
CA ALA A 361 5.59 -6.55 -15.29
C ALA A 361 6.51 -7.40 -14.37
N ILE A 362 7.22 -6.75 -13.46
CA ILE A 362 8.03 -7.37 -12.41
C ILE A 362 7.29 -7.21 -11.09
N PRO A 363 6.53 -8.21 -10.64
CA PRO A 363 5.70 -8.08 -9.45
C PRO A 363 6.54 -8.08 -8.18
N LEU A 364 6.26 -7.12 -7.30
CA LEU A 364 6.97 -6.93 -6.05
C LEU A 364 6.10 -7.31 -4.84
N ALA A 365 6.75 -7.86 -3.83
CA ALA A 365 6.22 -8.06 -2.48
C ALA A 365 7.01 -7.16 -1.51
N PRO A 366 6.55 -5.92 -1.26
CA PRO A 366 7.27 -5.00 -0.39
C PRO A 366 7.41 -5.56 1.02
N THR A 367 8.59 -5.42 1.62
CA THR A 367 8.85 -5.87 2.99
C THR A 367 9.71 -4.88 3.77
N LEU A 368 9.36 -4.72 5.07
CA LEU A 368 10.13 -3.95 6.04
C LEU A 368 11.40 -4.70 6.49
N HIS A 369 11.34 -6.04 6.47
CA HIS A 369 12.37 -6.90 7.03
C HIS A 369 13.24 -7.50 5.92
N PHE A 370 14.53 -7.67 6.20
CA PHE A 370 15.43 -8.34 5.27
C PHE A 370 14.93 -9.76 4.97
N PRO A 371 14.80 -10.14 3.69
CA PRO A 371 14.12 -11.38 3.28
C PRO A 371 15.07 -12.60 3.30
N GLU A 372 15.62 -12.95 4.45
CA GLU A 372 16.66 -13.97 4.62
C GLU A 372 16.34 -15.35 4.01
N LYS A 373 15.05 -15.72 3.97
CA LYS A 373 14.60 -17.04 3.51
C LYS A 373 14.10 -17.05 2.07
N ALA A 374 14.14 -15.90 1.40
CA ALA A 374 13.68 -15.80 0.03
C ALA A 374 14.70 -16.40 -0.95
N ARG A 375 14.21 -16.98 -2.04
CA ARG A 375 15.07 -17.48 -3.12
C ARG A 375 15.59 -16.37 -4.03
N ALA A 376 14.90 -15.24 -4.06
CA ALA A 376 15.31 -14.02 -4.73
C ALA A 376 14.78 -12.81 -3.98
N ALA A 377 15.47 -11.67 -4.06
CA ALA A 377 15.02 -10.41 -3.50
C ALA A 377 15.57 -9.21 -4.27
N LEU A 378 14.83 -8.10 -4.20
CA LEU A 378 15.21 -6.82 -4.78
C LEU A 378 15.75 -5.91 -3.68
N PHE A 379 16.95 -5.37 -3.92
CA PHE A 379 17.65 -4.43 -3.06
C PHE A 379 17.97 -3.15 -3.84
N THR A 380 17.68 -2.00 -3.22
CA THR A 380 17.93 -0.66 -3.75
C THR A 380 18.73 0.15 -2.73
N VAL A 381 19.05 1.40 -3.02
CA VAL A 381 19.76 2.31 -2.09
C VAL A 381 19.11 2.35 -0.69
N HIS A 382 17.80 2.16 -0.60
CA HIS A 382 17.10 2.03 0.68
C HIS A 382 17.70 1.00 1.63
N SER A 383 18.31 -0.07 1.11
CA SER A 383 18.91 -1.15 1.90
C SER A 383 20.09 -0.68 2.76
N LEU A 384 20.74 0.42 2.40
CA LEU A 384 21.87 1.00 3.15
C LEU A 384 21.46 1.53 4.54
N LYS A 385 20.18 1.69 4.81
CA LYS A 385 19.67 2.01 6.15
C LYS A 385 19.98 0.91 7.16
N ASP A 386 20.02 -0.33 6.72
CA ASP A 386 20.41 -1.47 7.53
C ASP A 386 21.94 -1.55 7.64
N VAL A 387 22.46 -1.30 8.83
CA VAL A 387 23.93 -1.33 9.09
C VAL A 387 24.55 -2.72 8.85
N ASP A 388 23.72 -3.77 8.94
CA ASP A 388 24.13 -5.16 8.71
C ASP A 388 23.82 -5.64 7.28
N PHE A 389 23.43 -4.73 6.38
CA PHE A 389 23.01 -5.08 5.02
C PHE A 389 24.08 -5.91 4.28
N VAL A 390 25.33 -5.47 4.27
CA VAL A 390 26.39 -6.15 3.52
C VAL A 390 26.65 -7.58 4.04
N PRO A 391 26.84 -7.85 5.34
CA PRO A 391 26.93 -9.21 5.86
C PRO A 391 25.70 -10.07 5.54
N ARG A 392 24.49 -9.49 5.62
CA ARG A 392 23.26 -10.20 5.27
C ARG A 392 23.17 -10.53 3.79
N LEU A 393 23.55 -9.58 2.91
CA LEU A 393 23.61 -9.80 1.46
C LEU A 393 24.58 -10.93 1.12
N THR A 394 25.77 -10.95 1.73
CA THR A 394 26.77 -12.02 1.56
C THR A 394 26.17 -13.37 1.94
N SER A 395 25.58 -13.47 3.15
CA SER A 395 24.95 -14.71 3.61
C SER A 395 23.77 -15.13 2.71
N PHE A 396 23.02 -14.17 2.18
CA PHE A 396 21.93 -14.41 1.25
C PHE A 396 22.43 -15.06 -0.06
N LEU A 397 23.51 -14.51 -0.63
CA LEU A 397 24.15 -15.08 -1.83
C LEU A 397 24.79 -16.46 -1.54
N GLU A 398 25.45 -16.64 -0.40
CA GLU A 398 26.00 -17.93 0.01
C GLU A 398 24.95 -19.02 0.16
N SER A 399 23.72 -18.65 0.53
CA SER A 399 22.57 -19.58 0.62
C SER A 399 22.07 -20.09 -0.73
N GLY A 400 22.59 -19.57 -1.84
CA GLY A 400 22.17 -19.92 -3.19
C GLY A 400 21.04 -19.04 -3.74
N ALA A 401 20.72 -17.93 -3.07
CA ALA A 401 19.66 -17.02 -3.50
C ALA A 401 20.13 -16.03 -4.58
N THR A 402 19.19 -15.40 -5.25
CA THR A 402 19.42 -14.38 -6.29
C THR A 402 19.12 -12.99 -5.74
N ALA A 403 20.13 -12.13 -5.70
CA ALA A 403 19.99 -10.71 -5.35
C ALA A 403 19.84 -9.87 -6.63
N LEU A 404 18.69 -9.22 -6.79
CA LEU A 404 18.47 -8.19 -7.79
C LEU A 404 18.87 -6.85 -7.16
N VAL A 405 19.86 -6.17 -7.69
CA VAL A 405 20.47 -4.98 -7.11
C VAL A 405 20.39 -3.83 -8.11
N SER A 406 19.91 -2.67 -7.66
CA SER A 406 19.90 -1.46 -8.48
C SER A 406 21.33 -0.95 -8.74
N GLU A 407 21.54 -0.28 -9.88
CA GLU A 407 22.83 0.32 -10.22
C GLU A 407 23.30 1.32 -9.16
N GLY A 408 22.38 2.14 -8.62
CA GLY A 408 22.70 3.10 -7.57
C GLY A 408 23.16 2.44 -6.28
N LEU A 409 22.52 1.34 -5.85
CA LEU A 409 22.98 0.57 -4.69
C LEU A 409 24.36 -0.07 -4.95
N ALA A 410 24.54 -0.70 -6.11
CA ALA A 410 25.82 -1.30 -6.48
C ALA A 410 26.96 -0.26 -6.45
N HIS A 411 26.68 0.92 -7.02
CA HIS A 411 27.63 2.04 -7.00
C HIS A 411 27.93 2.54 -5.58
N ALA A 412 26.91 2.66 -4.73
CA ALA A 412 27.08 3.09 -3.33
C ALA A 412 27.89 2.10 -2.48
N LEU A 413 27.90 0.83 -2.87
CA LEU A 413 28.70 -0.21 -2.21
C LEU A 413 30.14 -0.29 -2.73
N ASN A 414 30.51 0.51 -3.74
CA ASN A 414 31.85 0.47 -4.32
C ASN A 414 32.91 0.86 -3.29
N GLY A 415 33.89 -0.04 -3.07
CA GLY A 415 34.93 0.16 -2.10
C GLY A 415 34.55 -0.12 -0.64
N ASP A 416 33.37 -0.68 -0.38
CA ASP A 416 32.99 -1.14 0.96
C ASP A 416 33.92 -2.30 1.38
N PRO A 417 34.71 -2.14 2.48
CA PRO A 417 35.67 -3.14 2.90
C PRO A 417 35.08 -4.48 3.37
N ARG A 418 33.74 -4.53 3.54
CA ARG A 418 33.02 -5.74 3.91
C ARG A 418 32.68 -6.61 2.69
N LEU A 419 32.81 -6.08 1.47
CA LEU A 419 32.67 -6.83 0.22
C LEU A 419 33.99 -7.43 -0.22
N PRO A 420 34.02 -8.56 -0.96
CA PRO A 420 35.20 -9.03 -1.67
C PRO A 420 35.76 -7.93 -2.59
N SER A 421 37.09 -7.87 -2.71
CA SER A 421 37.74 -6.81 -3.52
C SER A 421 37.44 -6.89 -5.02
N ASP A 422 36.94 -8.02 -5.50
CA ASP A 422 36.53 -8.32 -6.86
C ASP A 422 35.00 -8.34 -7.04
N ALA A 423 34.23 -7.99 -5.98
CA ALA A 423 32.79 -7.90 -6.08
C ALA A 423 32.37 -6.86 -7.14
N PRO A 424 31.48 -7.20 -8.08
CA PRO A 424 31.04 -6.26 -9.10
C PRO A 424 30.12 -5.21 -8.47
N THR A 425 30.55 -3.95 -8.52
CA THR A 425 29.80 -2.79 -8.00
C THR A 425 29.42 -1.80 -9.08
N ASN A 426 29.75 -2.08 -10.34
CA ASN A 426 29.45 -1.22 -11.47
C ASN A 426 29.02 -2.03 -12.69
N LEU A 427 28.11 -1.46 -13.48
CA LEU A 427 27.78 -2.00 -14.78
C LEU A 427 28.89 -1.71 -15.78
N PRO A 428 29.27 -2.65 -16.66
CA PRO A 428 30.15 -2.37 -17.77
C PRO A 428 29.54 -1.32 -18.70
N LYS A 429 30.38 -0.50 -19.34
CA LYS A 429 29.94 0.54 -20.26
C LYS A 429 28.99 -0.02 -21.33
N ASN A 430 27.86 0.65 -21.55
CA ASN A 430 26.78 0.26 -22.47
C ASN A 430 26.07 -1.05 -22.13
N LYS A 431 26.18 -1.54 -20.90
CA LYS A 431 25.38 -2.68 -20.41
C LYS A 431 24.27 -2.16 -19.50
N TYR A 432 23.11 -2.79 -19.58
CA TYR A 432 21.94 -2.47 -18.76
C TYR A 432 21.64 -3.57 -17.73
N LEU A 433 22.35 -4.69 -17.83
CA LEU A 433 22.24 -5.82 -16.91
C LEU A 433 23.59 -6.51 -16.81
N LEU A 434 23.94 -6.92 -15.60
CA LEU A 434 25.08 -7.78 -15.29
C LEU A 434 24.63 -8.90 -14.37
N LYS A 435 24.85 -10.15 -14.75
CA LYS A 435 24.60 -11.32 -13.90
C LYS A 435 25.95 -11.98 -13.59
N VAL A 436 26.24 -12.17 -12.32
CA VAL A 436 27.48 -12.79 -11.84
C VAL A 436 27.14 -13.87 -10.82
N GLN A 437 27.88 -14.97 -10.84
CA GLN A 437 27.79 -15.99 -9.81
C GLN A 437 28.59 -15.53 -8.61
N GLU A 438 27.97 -15.45 -7.44
CA GLU A 438 28.60 -15.09 -6.19
C GLU A 438 28.35 -16.19 -5.15
N GLY A 439 29.41 -16.92 -4.79
CA GLY A 439 29.25 -18.11 -3.97
C GLY A 439 28.35 -19.14 -4.63
N ASN A 440 27.30 -19.55 -3.93
CA ASN A 440 26.28 -20.47 -4.45
C ASN A 440 25.10 -19.74 -5.12
N GLY A 441 25.01 -18.40 -4.96
CA GLY A 441 23.91 -17.58 -5.44
C GLY A 441 24.27 -16.73 -6.66
N SER A 442 23.35 -15.89 -7.09
CA SER A 442 23.52 -14.98 -8.23
C SER A 442 23.33 -13.53 -7.82
N LEU A 443 24.27 -12.68 -8.18
CA LEU A 443 24.12 -11.23 -8.12
C LEU A 443 23.73 -10.71 -9.49
N VAL A 444 22.63 -9.96 -9.55
CA VAL A 444 22.10 -9.36 -10.79
C VAL A 444 22.02 -7.86 -10.58
N ILE A 445 22.90 -7.10 -11.23
CA ILE A 445 22.88 -5.64 -11.21
C ILE A 445 22.14 -5.17 -12.46
N PHE A 446 21.13 -4.33 -12.29
CA PHE A 446 20.37 -3.74 -13.40
C PHE A 446 20.51 -2.21 -13.40
N SER A 447 20.55 -1.63 -14.60
CA SER A 447 20.66 -0.17 -14.78
C SER A 447 19.37 0.52 -14.37
N ASP A 448 19.48 1.65 -13.66
CA ASP A 448 18.37 2.53 -13.28
C ASP A 448 17.62 3.11 -14.49
N SER A 449 18.21 3.04 -15.68
CA SER A 449 17.55 3.42 -16.92
C SER A 449 16.45 2.42 -17.35
N LEU A 450 16.48 1.15 -16.89
CA LEU A 450 15.43 0.18 -17.20
C LEU A 450 14.10 0.51 -16.51
N PRO A 451 14.05 0.74 -15.18
CA PRO A 451 12.83 1.20 -14.53
C PRO A 451 12.27 2.49 -15.12
N ARG A 452 13.10 3.44 -15.51
CA ARG A 452 12.69 4.69 -16.14
C ARG A 452 11.94 4.53 -17.47
N LEU A 453 11.98 3.35 -18.10
CA LEU A 453 11.13 3.03 -19.26
C LEU A 453 9.63 3.06 -18.94
N ALA A 454 9.24 2.93 -17.68
CA ALA A 454 7.85 3.07 -17.25
C ALA A 454 7.41 4.53 -17.03
N TYR A 455 8.36 5.46 -17.02
CA TYR A 455 8.10 6.87 -16.80
C TYR A 455 7.33 7.49 -17.98
N VAL A 456 6.45 8.41 -17.66
CA VAL A 456 5.64 9.18 -18.63
C VAL A 456 6.00 10.64 -18.51
N ASP A 457 6.29 11.28 -19.63
CA ASP A 457 6.52 12.73 -19.65
C ASP A 457 5.19 13.52 -19.62
N SER A 458 5.28 14.85 -19.48
CA SER A 458 4.13 15.76 -19.47
C SER A 458 3.29 15.76 -20.76
N ASN A 459 3.75 15.07 -21.82
CA ASN A 459 2.97 14.84 -23.04
C ASN A 459 2.37 13.43 -23.11
N ASN A 460 2.33 12.72 -22.00
CA ASN A 460 1.86 11.32 -21.89
C ASN A 460 2.64 10.35 -22.80
N ARG A 461 3.95 10.60 -23.01
CA ARG A 461 4.79 9.73 -23.84
C ARG A 461 5.72 8.90 -22.97
N VAL A 462 5.80 7.63 -23.28
CA VAL A 462 6.77 6.67 -22.71
C VAL A 462 8.08 6.79 -23.48
N ALA A 463 9.21 6.67 -22.78
CA ALA A 463 10.52 6.67 -23.40
C ALA A 463 10.63 5.54 -24.45
N GLN A 464 11.23 5.85 -25.60
CA GLN A 464 11.52 4.80 -26.59
C GLN A 464 12.60 3.87 -26.05
N MET A 465 12.31 2.59 -26.07
CA MET A 465 13.21 1.54 -25.61
C MET A 465 14.18 1.15 -26.73
N SER A 466 15.47 1.28 -26.48
CA SER A 466 16.50 0.76 -27.39
C SER A 466 16.48 -0.77 -27.46
N GLU A 467 17.09 -1.35 -28.49
CA GLU A 467 17.20 -2.80 -28.61
C GLU A 467 17.95 -3.44 -27.42
N ALA A 468 19.07 -2.83 -27.01
CA ALA A 468 19.85 -3.29 -25.87
C ALA A 468 19.06 -3.21 -24.53
N GLN A 469 18.22 -2.17 -24.35
CA GLN A 469 17.34 -2.11 -23.17
C GLN A 469 16.24 -3.18 -23.24
N ARG A 470 15.70 -3.47 -24.42
CA ARG A 470 14.70 -4.54 -24.60
C ARG A 470 15.27 -5.89 -24.28
N GLU A 471 16.49 -6.19 -24.74
CA GLU A 471 17.19 -7.43 -24.43
C GLU A 471 17.44 -7.56 -22.92
N ALA A 472 17.97 -6.51 -22.29
CA ALA A 472 18.26 -6.50 -20.85
C ALA A 472 16.99 -6.65 -20.00
N LEU A 473 15.89 -5.96 -20.37
CA LEU A 473 14.60 -6.11 -19.69
C LEU A 473 14.03 -7.53 -19.88
N GLY A 474 14.17 -8.10 -21.08
CA GLY A 474 13.78 -9.48 -21.35
C GLY A 474 14.57 -10.48 -20.51
N GLU A 475 15.88 -10.28 -20.36
CA GLU A 475 16.74 -11.12 -19.51
C GLU A 475 16.38 -10.96 -18.02
N LEU A 476 16.15 -9.73 -17.55
CA LEU A 476 15.72 -9.47 -16.17
C LEU A 476 14.39 -10.19 -15.86
N ARG A 477 13.40 -10.09 -16.73
CA ARG A 477 12.12 -10.78 -16.58
C ARG A 477 12.27 -12.29 -16.59
N LYS A 478 13.17 -12.82 -17.43
CA LYS A 478 13.48 -14.25 -17.48
C LYS A 478 14.11 -14.77 -16.19
N ILE A 479 14.90 -13.93 -15.51
CA ILE A 479 15.41 -14.24 -14.16
C ILE A 479 14.25 -14.23 -13.16
N VAL A 480 13.37 -13.23 -13.24
CA VAL A 480 12.23 -13.07 -12.33
C VAL A 480 11.21 -14.21 -12.48
N GLU A 481 10.98 -14.75 -13.69
CA GLU A 481 10.04 -15.86 -13.92
C GLU A 481 10.39 -17.16 -13.18
N GLU A 482 11.64 -17.31 -12.76
CA GLU A 482 12.06 -18.43 -11.92
C GLU A 482 11.45 -18.39 -10.51
N PHE A 483 10.97 -17.23 -10.09
CA PHE A 483 10.52 -16.97 -8.71
C PHE A 483 9.07 -16.52 -8.58
N THR A 484 8.48 -15.97 -9.65
CA THR A 484 7.09 -15.48 -9.63
C THR A 484 6.49 -15.45 -11.03
N MET A 485 5.17 -15.27 -11.11
CA MET A 485 4.49 -15.03 -12.39
C MET A 485 4.91 -13.66 -12.93
N THR A 486 5.16 -13.58 -14.24
CA THR A 486 5.50 -12.35 -14.96
C THR A 486 4.99 -12.37 -16.38
N SER A 487 5.19 -11.29 -17.12
CA SER A 487 4.92 -11.22 -18.56
C SER A 487 6.21 -10.88 -19.31
N PRO A 488 6.83 -11.83 -20.03
CA PRO A 488 8.12 -11.62 -20.64
C PRO A 488 8.08 -10.63 -21.81
N ASP A 489 6.94 -10.49 -22.48
CA ASP A 489 6.74 -9.68 -23.69
C ASP A 489 5.83 -8.45 -23.48
N ALA A 490 5.44 -8.17 -22.25
CA ALA A 490 4.65 -6.96 -21.95
C ALA A 490 5.45 -5.68 -22.24
N PRO A 491 4.85 -4.65 -22.83
CA PRO A 491 5.49 -3.34 -22.88
C PRO A 491 5.57 -2.72 -21.47
N PRO A 492 6.39 -1.68 -21.26
CA PRO A 492 6.33 -0.85 -20.05
C PRO A 492 4.90 -0.37 -19.77
N ARG A 493 4.56 -0.19 -18.49
CA ARG A 493 3.24 0.18 -17.98
C ARG A 493 2.16 -0.89 -18.10
N VAL A 494 2.56 -2.13 -18.26
CA VAL A 494 1.74 -3.30 -17.95
C VAL A 494 2.22 -3.89 -16.63
N ALA A 495 1.34 -3.99 -15.65
CA ALA A 495 1.68 -4.53 -14.34
C ALA A 495 1.03 -5.91 -14.12
N VAL A 496 1.77 -6.78 -13.45
CA VAL A 496 1.33 -8.13 -13.06
C VAL A 496 1.24 -8.19 -11.54
N PHE A 497 0.11 -8.70 -11.04
CA PHE A 497 -0.19 -8.86 -9.63
C PHE A 497 -0.49 -10.33 -9.34
N PRO A 498 0.50 -11.14 -8.94
CA PRO A 498 0.28 -12.55 -8.62
C PRO A 498 -0.57 -12.72 -7.35
N LEU A 499 -1.53 -13.62 -7.41
CA LEU A 499 -2.56 -13.86 -6.40
C LEU A 499 -2.67 -15.38 -6.13
N GLY A 500 -1.60 -16.00 -5.64
CA GLY A 500 -1.51 -17.46 -5.52
C GLY A 500 -1.46 -18.14 -6.88
N ALA A 501 -2.43 -19.01 -7.17
CA ALA A 501 -2.56 -19.67 -8.49
C ALA A 501 -3.13 -18.74 -9.58
N ARG A 502 -3.46 -17.49 -9.24
CA ARG A 502 -4.03 -16.48 -10.15
C ARG A 502 -3.04 -15.35 -10.37
N ALA A 503 -3.29 -14.59 -11.42
CA ALA A 503 -2.68 -13.28 -11.61
C ALA A 503 -3.71 -12.29 -12.13
N ALA A 504 -3.67 -11.06 -11.61
CA ALA A 504 -4.30 -9.93 -12.27
C ALA A 504 -3.24 -9.25 -13.15
N VAL A 505 -3.62 -8.87 -14.37
CA VAL A 505 -2.75 -8.16 -15.31
C VAL A 505 -3.47 -6.92 -15.77
N ALA A 506 -2.87 -5.76 -15.55
CA ALA A 506 -3.44 -4.47 -15.88
C ALA A 506 -2.59 -3.72 -16.91
N ASN A 507 -3.25 -3.16 -17.89
CA ASN A 507 -2.66 -2.27 -18.88
C ASN A 507 -2.92 -0.82 -18.47
N PHE A 508 -1.90 -0.07 -18.15
CA PHE A 508 -1.96 1.36 -17.80
C PHE A 508 -1.47 2.26 -18.95
N THR A 509 -1.53 1.78 -20.18
CA THR A 509 -1.18 2.56 -21.38
C THR A 509 -2.42 2.99 -22.14
N GLU A 510 -2.27 4.02 -22.99
CA GLU A 510 -3.29 4.51 -23.90
C GLU A 510 -3.48 3.62 -25.16
N LEU A 511 -2.73 2.52 -25.25
CA LEU A 511 -2.74 1.63 -26.41
C LEU A 511 -3.21 0.22 -26.03
N PRO A 512 -3.90 -0.49 -26.92
CA PRO A 512 -4.19 -1.90 -26.71
C PRO A 512 -2.88 -2.72 -26.69
N VAL A 513 -2.79 -3.65 -25.76
CA VAL A 513 -1.63 -4.52 -25.56
C VAL A 513 -2.03 -5.98 -25.76
N ALA A 514 -1.15 -6.75 -26.41
CA ALA A 514 -1.19 -8.21 -26.42
C ALA A 514 0.10 -8.71 -25.74
N CYS A 515 -0.05 -9.53 -24.70
CA CYS A 515 1.09 -10.09 -23.97
C CYS A 515 0.77 -11.48 -23.42
N ARG A 516 1.81 -12.23 -23.04
CA ARG A 516 1.67 -13.56 -22.44
C ARG A 516 2.00 -13.52 -20.97
N ILE A 517 1.45 -14.45 -20.22
CA ILE A 517 1.84 -14.70 -18.83
C ILE A 517 2.57 -16.04 -18.78
N VAL A 518 3.67 -16.03 -18.08
CA VAL A 518 4.39 -17.23 -17.67
C VAL A 518 4.25 -17.43 -16.16
N GLY A 519 4.06 -18.67 -15.77
CA GLY A 519 3.98 -19.06 -14.38
C GLY A 519 5.35 -19.21 -13.74
N LEU A 520 5.35 -19.59 -12.47
CA LEU A 520 6.57 -19.88 -11.70
C LEU A 520 7.45 -20.91 -12.42
N GLY A 521 8.74 -20.60 -12.55
CA GLY A 521 9.71 -21.44 -13.25
C GLY A 521 9.56 -21.44 -14.77
N GLY A 522 8.98 -20.38 -15.35
CA GLY A 522 8.81 -20.23 -16.79
C GLY A 522 7.76 -21.15 -17.41
N MET A 523 6.90 -21.77 -16.59
CA MET A 523 5.86 -22.67 -17.08
C MET A 523 4.82 -21.91 -17.90
N VAL A 524 4.62 -22.33 -19.13
CA VAL A 524 3.53 -21.86 -19.98
C VAL A 524 2.34 -22.80 -19.78
N SER A 525 1.43 -22.42 -18.90
CA SER A 525 0.20 -23.17 -18.64
C SER A 525 -0.93 -22.65 -19.52
N ARG A 526 -1.90 -23.50 -19.79
CA ARG A 526 -3.16 -23.05 -20.40
C ARG A 526 -3.93 -22.23 -19.37
N LEU A 527 -4.13 -20.93 -19.63
CA LEU A 527 -4.82 -20.02 -18.75
C LEU A 527 -6.35 -20.16 -18.87
N ARG A 528 -7.03 -19.91 -17.76
CA ARG A 528 -8.47 -19.71 -17.71
C ARG A 528 -8.78 -18.27 -17.25
N LYS A 529 -9.61 -17.57 -18.02
CA LYS A 529 -10.12 -16.26 -17.60
C LYS A 529 -11.06 -16.43 -16.42
N VAL A 530 -10.80 -15.74 -15.32
CA VAL A 530 -11.65 -15.70 -14.13
C VAL A 530 -12.54 -14.46 -14.16
N TYR A 531 -11.95 -13.30 -14.47
CA TYR A 531 -12.65 -12.01 -14.48
C TYR A 531 -11.96 -11.02 -15.42
N ALA A 532 -12.69 -10.02 -15.90
CA ALA A 532 -12.10 -8.95 -16.71
C ALA A 532 -12.92 -7.66 -16.61
N ILE A 533 -12.25 -6.51 -16.69
CA ILE A 533 -12.82 -5.16 -16.77
C ILE A 533 -12.22 -4.47 -18.00
N GLY A 534 -12.97 -3.53 -18.59
CA GLY A 534 -12.50 -2.74 -19.72
C GLY A 534 -12.35 -3.54 -21.03
N GLY A 535 -13.11 -4.63 -21.19
CA GLY A 535 -13.08 -5.44 -22.42
C GLY A 535 -11.86 -6.34 -22.57
N ALA A 536 -11.06 -6.54 -21.51
CA ALA A 536 -9.92 -7.46 -21.54
C ALA A 536 -10.35 -8.91 -21.81
N SER A 537 -9.56 -9.65 -22.58
CA SER A 537 -9.89 -11.01 -23.01
C SER A 537 -8.68 -11.92 -23.09
N LEU A 538 -8.93 -13.22 -23.09
CA LEU A 538 -7.94 -14.26 -23.35
C LEU A 538 -8.15 -14.75 -24.78
N ALA A 539 -7.07 -14.82 -25.57
CA ALA A 539 -7.12 -15.32 -26.94
C ALA A 539 -7.40 -16.83 -27.00
N SER A 540 -7.75 -17.33 -28.18
CA SER A 540 -8.09 -18.74 -28.41
C SER A 540 -6.95 -19.73 -28.16
N ASP A 541 -5.68 -19.26 -28.19
CA ASP A 541 -4.49 -20.03 -27.80
C ASP A 541 -4.41 -20.28 -26.30
N ALA A 542 -5.30 -19.64 -25.51
CA ALA A 542 -5.37 -19.69 -24.06
C ALA A 542 -4.09 -19.25 -23.33
N ASN A 543 -3.22 -18.47 -23.98
CA ASN A 543 -1.96 -17.97 -23.43
C ASN A 543 -1.74 -16.47 -23.67
N THR A 544 -2.36 -15.90 -24.71
CA THR A 544 -2.23 -14.50 -25.06
C THR A 544 -3.36 -13.67 -24.46
N LEU A 545 -3.02 -12.70 -23.64
CA LEU A 545 -3.95 -11.69 -23.11
C LEU A 545 -4.10 -10.56 -24.11
N ARG A 546 -5.32 -10.08 -24.28
CA ARG A 546 -5.64 -8.88 -25.06
C ARG A 546 -6.20 -7.86 -24.09
N LEU A 547 -5.48 -6.77 -23.88
CA LEU A 547 -5.75 -5.74 -22.90
C LEU A 547 -5.98 -4.40 -23.61
N PRO A 548 -7.21 -3.95 -23.77
CA PRO A 548 -7.49 -2.57 -24.16
C PRO A 548 -6.82 -1.58 -23.19
N PRO A 549 -6.74 -0.28 -23.55
CA PRO A 549 -6.28 0.75 -22.62
C PRO A 549 -7.00 0.67 -21.28
N HIS A 550 -6.28 0.81 -20.18
CA HIS A 550 -6.78 0.82 -18.79
C HIS A 550 -7.67 -0.38 -18.42
N ALA A 551 -7.44 -1.52 -19.08
CA ALA A 551 -8.17 -2.76 -18.82
C ALA A 551 -7.39 -3.67 -17.87
N VAL A 552 -8.13 -4.52 -17.14
CA VAL A 552 -7.56 -5.55 -16.27
C VAL A 552 -8.22 -6.90 -16.54
N ILE A 553 -7.43 -7.97 -16.47
CA ILE A 553 -7.90 -9.35 -16.52
C ILE A 553 -7.34 -10.13 -15.33
N VAL A 554 -8.17 -10.98 -14.74
CA VAL A 554 -7.73 -11.99 -13.77
C VAL A 554 -7.76 -13.34 -14.46
N VAL A 555 -6.63 -14.00 -14.48
CA VAL A 555 -6.44 -15.35 -15.03
C VAL A 555 -5.99 -16.33 -13.96
N GLU A 556 -6.25 -17.60 -14.17
CA GLU A 556 -5.85 -18.72 -13.33
C GLU A 556 -5.11 -19.74 -14.21
N GLN A 557 -4.04 -20.34 -13.69
CA GLN A 557 -3.27 -21.41 -14.33
C GLN A 557 -3.92 -22.76 -14.15
#